data_016a59f05cccec08e9eea4fa0fc62f9c
#
_entry.id   016a59f05cccec08e9eea4fa0fc62f9c
#
_cell.length_a   1.000
_cell.length_b   1.000
_cell.length_c   1.000
_cell.angle_alpha   90.00
_cell.angle_beta   90.00
_cell.angle_gamma   90.00
#
_symmetry.space_group_name_H-M   'P 1'
#
loop_
_entity.id
_entity.type
_entity.pdbx_description
1 polymer ?
#
loop_
_entity_poly.entity_id
_entity_poly.type
_entity_poly.pdbx_seq_one_letter_code
_entity_poly.pdbx_strand_id
1 'polypeptide(L)'
;MKDSKRTIAIVCGGDSSEHDVSMRSGQGLYSFFDKERYNIYIVDVKGIDWNVELPDGSLAPIDKNDFSFVMNGERVEFDYAYITIHGQPGENGVMQGYFDLIQLPYSTGGVLVEALTFDKYVLNNYLRGFGIKVADSILLRRGEEYDETEIEKRLGMPCFVKPAADGSSFGVSKVKNIDQLAPALRVAFMQSDEVMIEAFMDGMEISQGVYKTKDKAVVFPATEVVTSNEFFDYNAKYNGQVEEITPARMSDETAKRVAAETSRIYDILHANGIIRIDYIISKDKEGKDVINMLEINTTPGMTVTSFIPQQVRAAGLDIKNVLSDIVENQFK
;
A
#
# COMPACT_ATOMS: atom_id res chain seq x y z
N MET A 1 -8.38 32.51 21.91
CA MET A 1 -9.08 31.21 21.81
C MET A 1 -8.03 30.15 22.04
N LYS A 2 -8.21 29.21 22.98
CA LYS A 2 -7.34 28.03 23.03
C LYS A 2 -7.56 27.31 21.70
N ASP A 3 -6.53 27.17 20.89
CA ASP A 3 -6.59 26.28 19.73
C ASP A 3 -6.99 24.90 20.24
N SER A 4 -8.24 24.50 19.97
CA SER A 4 -8.69 23.16 20.28
C SER A 4 -7.86 22.18 19.41
N LYS A 5 -7.30 21.15 20.05
CA LYS A 5 -6.58 20.11 19.32
C LYS A 5 -7.51 19.49 18.27
N ARG A 6 -6.99 19.24 17.05
CA ARG A 6 -7.75 18.46 16.07
C ARG A 6 -7.94 17.03 16.56
N THR A 7 -9.10 16.48 16.26
CA THR A 7 -9.46 15.10 16.59
C THR A 7 -9.26 14.22 15.38
N ILE A 8 -8.37 13.24 15.51
CA ILE A 8 -7.92 12.35 14.42
C ILE A 8 -8.47 10.94 14.67
N ALA A 9 -9.14 10.40 13.67
CA ALA A 9 -9.45 8.97 13.62
C ALA A 9 -8.29 8.21 12.95
N ILE A 10 -7.70 7.24 13.61
CA ILE A 10 -6.87 6.22 12.98
C ILE A 10 -7.80 5.08 12.57
N VAL A 11 -8.12 5.03 11.28
CA VAL A 11 -9.08 4.07 10.72
C VAL A 11 -8.34 2.82 10.30
N CYS A 12 -8.56 1.72 11.00
CA CYS A 12 -7.89 0.44 10.82
C CYS A 12 -8.90 -0.74 10.81
N GLY A 13 -8.42 -1.98 10.79
CA GLY A 13 -9.25 -3.17 10.65
C GLY A 13 -9.40 -3.60 9.20
N GLY A 14 -10.62 -3.55 8.67
CA GLY A 14 -10.99 -3.98 7.33
C GLY A 14 -11.54 -5.40 7.26
N ASP A 15 -12.00 -5.79 6.07
CA ASP A 15 -12.69 -7.06 5.84
C ASP A 15 -11.78 -8.13 5.24
N SER A 16 -10.51 -7.80 5.03
CA SER A 16 -9.51 -8.70 4.47
C SER A 16 -8.88 -9.59 5.56
N SER A 17 -8.12 -10.60 5.13
CA SER A 17 -7.27 -11.42 6.00
C SER A 17 -6.18 -10.63 6.73
N GLU A 18 -5.97 -9.36 6.37
CA GLU A 18 -4.99 -8.45 6.96
C GLU A 18 -5.54 -7.60 8.10
N HIS A 19 -6.78 -7.85 8.57
CA HIS A 19 -7.40 -7.11 9.67
C HIS A 19 -6.46 -6.92 10.87
N ASP A 20 -5.84 -8.01 11.37
CA ASP A 20 -4.96 -7.94 12.53
C ASP A 20 -3.65 -7.17 12.24
N VAL A 21 -3.18 -7.19 10.99
CA VAL A 21 -2.00 -6.41 10.55
C VAL A 21 -2.36 -4.93 10.54
N SER A 22 -3.55 -4.59 10.03
CA SER A 22 -4.09 -3.24 10.03
C SER A 22 -4.26 -2.70 11.45
N MET A 23 -4.81 -3.49 12.38
CA MET A 23 -4.93 -3.12 13.79
C MET A 23 -3.57 -2.83 14.43
N ARG A 24 -2.54 -3.66 14.16
CA ARG A 24 -1.17 -3.40 14.62
C ARG A 24 -0.59 -2.12 14.02
N SER A 25 -0.85 -1.83 12.75
CA SER A 25 -0.47 -0.57 12.10
C SER A 25 -1.16 0.62 12.77
N GLY A 26 -2.44 0.49 13.11
CA GLY A 26 -3.22 1.49 13.86
C GLY A 26 -2.60 1.80 15.23
N GLN A 27 -2.21 0.78 15.99
CA GLN A 27 -1.52 0.93 17.27
C GLN A 27 -0.14 1.59 17.10
N GLY A 28 0.60 1.24 16.04
CA GLY A 28 1.86 1.88 15.68
C GLY A 28 1.68 3.37 15.42
N LEU A 29 0.72 3.75 14.58
CA LEU A 29 0.36 5.14 14.31
C LEU A 29 -0.03 5.89 15.58
N TYR A 30 -0.87 5.28 16.43
CA TYR A 30 -1.26 5.86 17.71
C TYR A 30 -0.05 6.19 18.59
N SER A 31 1.01 5.36 18.55
CA SER A 31 2.25 5.62 19.28
C SER A 31 3.10 6.74 18.65
N PHE A 32 3.02 6.94 17.34
CA PHE A 32 3.83 7.91 16.59
C PHE A 32 3.23 9.32 16.57
N PHE A 33 1.90 9.44 16.63
CA PHE A 33 1.24 10.74 16.58
C PHE A 33 1.56 11.65 17.77
N ASP A 34 1.57 12.95 17.55
CA ASP A 34 1.76 13.98 18.56
C ASP A 34 0.50 14.20 19.40
N LYS A 35 0.43 13.57 20.56
CA LYS A 35 -0.69 13.68 21.52
C LYS A 35 -0.77 15.04 22.21
N GLU A 36 0.25 15.88 22.13
CA GLU A 36 0.19 17.26 22.61
C GLU A 36 -0.57 18.13 21.61
N ARG A 37 -0.51 17.77 20.32
CA ARG A 37 -1.13 18.52 19.22
C ARG A 37 -2.51 17.98 18.81
N TYR A 38 -2.75 16.68 18.95
CA TYR A 38 -3.95 16.00 18.47
C TYR A 38 -4.66 15.21 19.57
N ASN A 39 -6.01 15.13 19.49
CA ASN A 39 -6.80 14.10 20.14
C ASN A 39 -6.87 12.90 19.17
N ILE A 40 -6.52 11.70 19.59
CA ILE A 40 -6.34 10.57 18.68
C ILE A 40 -7.15 9.39 19.18
N TYR A 41 -7.92 8.80 18.28
CA TYR A 41 -8.74 7.61 18.56
C TYR A 41 -8.50 6.56 17.47
N ILE A 42 -8.44 5.30 17.90
CA ILE A 42 -8.41 4.15 16.99
C ILE A 42 -9.84 3.76 16.67
N VAL A 43 -10.14 3.64 15.39
CA VAL A 43 -11.44 3.22 14.87
C VAL A 43 -11.25 1.90 14.14
N ASP A 44 -11.80 0.82 14.71
CA ASP A 44 -11.86 -0.48 14.07
C ASP A 44 -13.07 -0.55 13.14
N VAL A 45 -12.83 -0.79 11.86
CA VAL A 45 -13.83 -0.95 10.82
C VAL A 45 -13.86 -2.41 10.41
N LYS A 46 -14.98 -3.11 10.72
CA LYS A 46 -15.15 -4.51 10.35
C LYS A 46 -16.60 -4.77 9.91
N GLY A 47 -16.78 -5.03 8.61
CA GLY A 47 -18.11 -5.19 8.03
C GLY A 47 -19.00 -3.99 8.33
N ILE A 48 -20.10 -4.25 9.02
CA ILE A 48 -21.02 -3.21 9.48
C ILE A 48 -20.73 -2.72 10.91
N ASP A 49 -19.79 -3.32 11.62
CA ASP A 49 -19.48 -2.98 13.01
C ASP A 49 -18.24 -2.07 13.05
N TRP A 50 -18.48 -0.78 13.24
CA TRP A 50 -17.45 0.24 13.35
C TRP A 50 -17.42 0.79 14.75
N ASN A 51 -16.26 0.68 15.42
CA ASN A 51 -16.15 1.03 16.83
C ASN A 51 -14.89 1.84 17.11
N VAL A 52 -15.00 2.80 18.03
CA VAL A 52 -13.86 3.53 18.60
C VAL A 52 -13.41 2.81 19.86
N GLU A 53 -12.12 2.58 20.02
CA GLU A 53 -11.50 2.16 21.28
C GLU A 53 -11.35 3.38 22.19
N LEU A 54 -12.06 3.38 23.32
CA LEU A 54 -12.01 4.45 24.31
C LEU A 54 -10.82 4.28 25.26
N PRO A 55 -10.37 5.35 25.94
CA PRO A 55 -9.22 5.29 26.87
C PRO A 55 -9.35 4.29 28.02
N ASP A 56 -10.56 3.93 28.39
CA ASP A 56 -10.86 2.92 29.42
C ASP A 56 -10.91 1.49 28.89
N GLY A 57 -10.66 1.30 27.58
CA GLY A 57 -10.71 0.02 26.88
C GLY A 57 -12.12 -0.41 26.48
N SER A 58 -13.17 0.38 26.75
CA SER A 58 -14.50 0.13 26.23
C SER A 58 -14.61 0.54 24.75
N LEU A 59 -15.65 0.04 24.07
CA LEU A 59 -15.93 0.36 22.67
C LEU A 59 -17.15 1.28 22.57
N ALA A 60 -17.05 2.30 21.73
CA ALA A 60 -18.17 3.16 21.38
C ALA A 60 -18.47 3.01 19.87
N PRO A 61 -19.74 2.78 19.49
CA PRO A 61 -20.09 2.64 18.07
C PRO A 61 -19.96 3.97 17.34
N ILE A 62 -19.51 3.90 16.07
CA ILE A 62 -19.51 5.03 15.13
C ILE A 62 -20.91 5.26 14.57
N ASP A 63 -21.38 6.50 14.63
CA ASP A 63 -22.52 6.95 13.82
C ASP A 63 -22.06 7.11 12.36
N LYS A 64 -22.51 6.22 11.48
CA LYS A 64 -22.10 6.21 10.06
C LYS A 64 -22.73 7.31 9.22
N ASN A 65 -23.65 8.11 9.78
CA ASN A 65 -24.20 9.26 9.05
C ASN A 65 -23.16 10.39 8.92
N ASP A 66 -22.24 10.50 9.88
CA ASP A 66 -21.26 11.59 9.94
C ASP A 66 -19.90 11.19 10.52
N PHE A 67 -19.69 9.91 10.76
CA PHE A 67 -18.46 9.34 11.35
C PHE A 67 -18.13 9.90 12.74
N SER A 68 -19.14 10.22 13.57
CA SER A 68 -18.99 10.65 14.95
C SER A 68 -19.22 9.49 15.94
N PHE A 69 -18.91 9.72 17.23
CA PHE A 69 -19.22 8.81 18.33
C PHE A 69 -19.60 9.57 19.58
N VAL A 70 -20.11 8.87 20.58
CA VAL A 70 -20.48 9.46 21.88
C VAL A 70 -19.52 8.96 22.96
N MET A 71 -18.91 9.89 23.72
CA MET A 71 -18.08 9.62 24.89
C MET A 71 -18.55 10.45 26.07
N ASN A 72 -18.83 9.81 27.21
CA ASN A 72 -19.34 10.47 28.42
C ASN A 72 -20.62 11.31 28.22
N GLY A 73 -21.47 10.90 27.25
CA GLY A 73 -22.69 11.63 26.89
C GLY A 73 -22.50 12.82 25.99
N GLU A 74 -21.26 13.11 25.57
CA GLU A 74 -20.94 14.17 24.60
C GLU A 74 -20.61 13.57 23.24
N ARG A 75 -21.06 14.23 22.17
CA ARG A 75 -20.73 13.86 20.79
C ARG A 75 -19.32 14.35 20.47
N VAL A 76 -18.51 13.45 19.91
CA VAL A 76 -17.16 13.70 19.42
C VAL A 76 -17.15 13.55 17.90
N GLU A 77 -16.72 14.59 17.21
CA GLU A 77 -16.56 14.65 15.76
C GLU A 77 -15.07 14.55 15.40
N PHE A 78 -14.75 13.95 14.25
CA PHE A 78 -13.39 13.90 13.73
C PHE A 78 -13.14 15.03 12.74
N ASP A 79 -11.96 15.64 12.82
CA ASP A 79 -11.47 16.60 11.84
C ASP A 79 -10.74 15.92 10.68
N TYR A 80 -10.25 14.70 10.88
CA TYR A 80 -9.41 13.99 9.92
C TYR A 80 -9.42 12.48 10.15
N ALA A 81 -9.38 11.71 9.06
CA ALA A 81 -9.26 10.27 9.08
C ALA A 81 -7.89 9.82 8.53
N TYR A 82 -7.06 9.21 9.36
CA TYR A 82 -5.84 8.55 8.91
C TYR A 82 -6.14 7.08 8.63
N ILE A 83 -6.23 6.72 7.35
CA ILE A 83 -6.59 5.36 6.91
C ILE A 83 -5.34 4.49 6.91
N THR A 84 -5.42 3.33 7.57
CA THR A 84 -4.39 2.27 7.56
C THR A 84 -5.02 0.88 7.42
N ILE A 85 -6.19 0.80 6.82
CA ILE A 85 -6.82 -0.48 6.47
C ILE A 85 -6.04 -1.07 5.29
N HIS A 86 -5.53 -2.28 5.47
CA HIS A 86 -4.91 -3.06 4.40
C HIS A 86 -6.00 -3.86 3.66
N GLY A 87 -6.02 -3.75 2.33
CA GLY A 87 -7.08 -4.34 1.50
C GLY A 87 -8.39 -3.57 1.58
N GLN A 88 -9.49 -4.30 1.42
CA GLN A 88 -10.84 -3.72 1.43
C GLN A 88 -11.32 -3.41 2.86
N PRO A 89 -12.04 -2.30 3.07
CA PRO A 89 -12.44 -1.25 2.12
C PRO A 89 -11.45 -0.08 2.03
N GLY A 90 -10.22 -0.19 2.56
CA GLY A 90 -9.28 0.90 2.73
C GLY A 90 -8.47 1.26 1.48
N GLU A 91 -8.15 0.27 0.64
CA GLU A 91 -7.28 0.43 -0.54
C GLU A 91 -8.02 0.35 -1.88
N ASN A 92 -9.35 0.15 -1.88
CA ASN A 92 -10.14 0.00 -3.11
C ASN A 92 -11.05 1.19 -3.45
N GLY A 93 -10.93 2.30 -2.71
CA GLY A 93 -11.71 3.51 -2.93
C GLY A 93 -13.06 3.57 -2.20
N VAL A 94 -13.52 2.48 -1.58
CA VAL A 94 -14.84 2.44 -0.92
C VAL A 94 -14.87 3.33 0.32
N MET A 95 -13.86 3.25 1.18
CA MET A 95 -13.75 4.09 2.38
C MET A 95 -13.57 5.57 2.01
N GLN A 96 -12.78 5.85 0.99
CA GLN A 96 -12.56 7.20 0.47
C GLN A 96 -13.87 7.81 -0.06
N GLY A 97 -14.66 7.02 -0.81
CA GLY A 97 -15.97 7.47 -1.28
C GLY A 97 -16.95 7.77 -0.15
N TYR A 98 -16.93 7.02 0.94
CA TYR A 98 -17.71 7.32 2.13
C TYR A 98 -17.26 8.64 2.78
N PHE A 99 -15.94 8.86 2.96
CA PHE A 99 -15.43 10.10 3.54
C PHE A 99 -15.65 11.32 2.63
N ASP A 100 -15.60 11.16 1.31
CA ASP A 100 -15.97 12.21 0.35
C ASP A 100 -17.43 12.65 0.53
N LEU A 101 -18.36 11.69 0.72
CA LEU A 101 -19.78 12.01 0.93
C LEU A 101 -20.04 12.82 2.19
N ILE A 102 -19.34 12.55 3.27
CA ILE A 102 -19.47 13.28 4.54
C ILE A 102 -18.48 14.42 4.69
N GLN A 103 -17.67 14.68 3.66
CA GLN A 103 -16.67 15.76 3.63
C GLN A 103 -15.62 15.69 4.75
N LEU A 104 -15.26 14.49 5.20
CA LEU A 104 -14.19 14.27 6.16
C LEU A 104 -12.85 14.11 5.43
N PRO A 105 -11.86 14.99 5.62
CA PRO A 105 -10.52 14.85 5.03
C PRO A 105 -9.81 13.58 5.49
N TYR A 106 -9.03 12.95 4.60
CA TYR A 106 -8.33 11.68 4.90
C TYR A 106 -6.92 11.61 4.30
N SER A 107 -6.15 10.58 4.72
CA SER A 107 -4.71 10.47 4.50
C SER A 107 -4.28 9.80 3.20
N THR A 108 -5.19 9.24 2.41
CA THR A 108 -4.86 8.50 1.18
C THR A 108 -5.20 9.29 -0.07
N GLY A 109 -4.93 8.74 -1.25
CA GLY A 109 -5.47 9.23 -2.50
C GLY A 109 -7.00 9.16 -2.52
N GLY A 110 -7.64 9.80 -3.49
CA GLY A 110 -9.10 9.73 -3.67
C GLY A 110 -9.55 8.41 -4.29
N VAL A 111 -10.86 8.25 -4.43
CA VAL A 111 -11.51 7.02 -4.93
C VAL A 111 -10.83 6.41 -6.16
N LEU A 112 -10.54 7.24 -7.17
CA LEU A 112 -9.91 6.75 -8.41
C LEU A 112 -8.50 6.21 -8.17
N VAL A 113 -7.71 6.88 -7.34
CA VAL A 113 -6.31 6.49 -7.06
C VAL A 113 -6.29 5.15 -6.36
N GLU A 114 -7.10 5.00 -5.31
CA GLU A 114 -7.16 3.77 -4.53
C GLU A 114 -7.67 2.59 -5.38
N ALA A 115 -8.76 2.77 -6.12
CA ALA A 115 -9.28 1.73 -7.01
C ALA A 115 -8.28 1.34 -8.10
N LEU A 116 -7.55 2.32 -8.67
CA LEU A 116 -6.53 2.10 -9.70
C LEU A 116 -5.32 1.33 -9.17
N THR A 117 -4.82 1.71 -7.98
CA THR A 117 -3.62 1.09 -7.39
C THR A 117 -3.90 -0.30 -6.83
N PHE A 118 -5.13 -0.58 -6.44
CA PHE A 118 -5.56 -1.87 -5.93
C PHE A 118 -5.59 -2.96 -7.02
N ASP A 119 -5.95 -2.59 -8.26
CA ASP A 119 -5.92 -3.49 -9.42
C ASP A 119 -4.58 -3.42 -10.13
N LYS A 120 -3.76 -4.46 -9.96
CA LYS A 120 -2.39 -4.54 -10.48
C LYS A 120 -2.32 -4.46 -12.01
N TYR A 121 -3.30 -5.09 -12.71
CA TYR A 121 -3.32 -5.08 -14.17
C TYR A 121 -3.70 -3.70 -14.72
N VAL A 122 -4.72 -3.07 -14.13
CA VAL A 122 -5.16 -1.72 -14.52
C VAL A 122 -4.06 -0.70 -14.23
N LEU A 123 -3.45 -0.76 -13.03
CA LEU A 123 -2.33 0.09 -12.64
C LEU A 123 -1.16 -0.01 -13.63
N ASN A 124 -0.73 -1.24 -13.95
CA ASN A 124 0.37 -1.46 -14.87
C ASN A 124 0.10 -0.86 -16.26
N ASN A 125 -1.13 -1.04 -16.79
CA ASN A 125 -1.50 -0.47 -18.08
C ASN A 125 -1.61 1.06 -18.03
N TYR A 126 -2.14 1.61 -16.94
CA TYR A 126 -2.21 3.06 -16.74
C TYR A 126 -0.81 3.68 -16.72
N LEU A 127 0.08 3.17 -15.90
CA LEU A 127 1.45 3.71 -15.75
C LEU A 127 2.31 3.48 -17.00
N ARG A 128 2.11 2.37 -17.73
CA ARG A 128 2.77 2.14 -19.04
C ARG A 128 2.44 3.26 -20.03
N GLY A 129 1.21 3.82 -19.98
CA GLY A 129 0.82 4.97 -20.79
C GLY A 129 1.65 6.23 -20.54
N PHE A 130 2.29 6.35 -19.38
CA PHE A 130 3.20 7.43 -19.02
C PHE A 130 4.69 7.05 -19.21
N GLY A 131 4.98 5.89 -19.79
CA GLY A 131 6.34 5.41 -19.99
C GLY A 131 7.02 4.84 -18.75
N ILE A 132 6.27 4.55 -17.67
CA ILE A 132 6.79 3.79 -16.52
C ILE A 132 6.97 2.33 -16.97
N LYS A 133 8.13 1.76 -16.67
CA LYS A 133 8.40 0.36 -16.98
C LYS A 133 7.71 -0.53 -15.95
N VAL A 134 6.94 -1.48 -16.46
CA VAL A 134 6.24 -2.52 -15.71
C VAL A 134 6.40 -3.84 -16.46
N ALA A 135 6.25 -4.97 -15.80
CA ALA A 135 6.27 -6.27 -16.45
C ALA A 135 5.20 -6.38 -17.55
N ASP A 136 5.47 -7.14 -18.60
CA ASP A 136 4.39 -7.54 -19.52
C ASP A 136 3.44 -8.50 -18.84
N SER A 137 2.17 -8.39 -19.14
CA SER A 137 1.13 -9.15 -18.46
C SER A 137 -0.08 -9.44 -19.34
N ILE A 138 -0.80 -10.48 -18.98
CA ILE A 138 -2.06 -10.91 -19.59
C ILE A 138 -3.11 -11.00 -18.48
N LEU A 139 -4.29 -10.46 -18.73
CA LEU A 139 -5.46 -10.61 -17.86
C LEU A 139 -6.34 -11.75 -18.40
N LEU A 140 -6.73 -12.65 -17.51
CA LEU A 140 -7.73 -13.69 -17.79
C LEU A 140 -8.91 -13.53 -16.83
N ARG A 141 -10.12 -13.66 -17.38
CA ARG A 141 -11.36 -13.71 -16.60
C ARG A 141 -11.81 -15.15 -16.38
N ARG A 142 -12.52 -15.38 -15.30
CA ARG A 142 -13.06 -16.71 -14.99
C ARG A 142 -13.92 -17.24 -16.14
N GLY A 143 -13.55 -18.43 -16.65
CA GLY A 143 -14.23 -19.08 -17.77
C GLY A 143 -13.82 -18.61 -19.15
N GLU A 144 -12.86 -17.69 -19.26
CA GLU A 144 -12.27 -17.28 -20.52
C GLU A 144 -11.34 -18.38 -21.05
N GLU A 145 -11.40 -18.66 -22.36
CA GLU A 145 -10.46 -19.56 -23.03
C GLU A 145 -9.10 -18.90 -23.19
N TYR A 146 -8.03 -19.66 -23.05
CA TYR A 146 -6.66 -19.16 -23.21
C TYR A 146 -5.78 -20.16 -23.95
N ASP A 147 -4.77 -19.66 -24.63
CA ASP A 147 -3.74 -20.46 -25.32
C ASP A 147 -2.44 -20.43 -24.54
N GLU A 148 -2.09 -21.58 -23.93
CA GLU A 148 -0.88 -21.75 -23.14
C GLU A 148 0.40 -21.43 -23.97
N THR A 149 0.41 -21.78 -25.27
CA THR A 149 1.55 -21.55 -26.15
C THR A 149 1.77 -20.05 -26.40
N GLU A 150 0.68 -19.30 -26.62
CA GLU A 150 0.76 -17.85 -26.78
C GLU A 150 1.18 -17.13 -25.49
N ILE A 151 0.72 -17.63 -24.32
CA ILE A 151 1.14 -17.11 -23.01
C ILE A 151 2.65 -17.33 -22.82
N GLU A 152 3.14 -18.57 -23.03
CA GLU A 152 4.56 -18.88 -22.90
C GLU A 152 5.43 -18.06 -23.86
N LYS A 153 4.99 -17.93 -25.11
CA LYS A 153 5.70 -17.16 -26.13
C LYS A 153 5.80 -15.68 -25.80
N ARG A 154 4.73 -15.11 -25.21
CA ARG A 154 4.65 -13.66 -24.90
C ARG A 154 5.37 -13.32 -23.61
N LEU A 155 5.15 -14.09 -22.54
CA LEU A 155 5.64 -13.74 -21.19
C LEU A 155 6.94 -14.45 -20.84
N GLY A 156 7.25 -15.58 -21.50
CA GLY A 156 8.36 -16.45 -21.13
C GLY A 156 8.09 -17.23 -19.83
N MET A 157 9.06 -18.11 -19.52
CA MET A 157 9.06 -18.84 -18.24
C MET A 157 10.39 -18.58 -17.52
N PRO A 158 10.35 -18.41 -16.18
CA PRO A 158 9.18 -18.46 -15.32
C PRO A 158 8.28 -17.22 -15.50
N CYS A 159 6.98 -17.34 -15.09
CA CYS A 159 6.05 -16.24 -14.96
C CYS A 159 5.34 -16.30 -13.60
N PHE A 160 4.63 -15.25 -13.22
CA PHE A 160 3.77 -15.22 -12.04
C PHE A 160 2.30 -15.26 -12.45
N VAL A 161 1.51 -16.03 -11.68
CA VAL A 161 0.04 -16.05 -11.76
C VAL A 161 -0.47 -15.52 -10.42
N LYS A 162 -1.32 -14.49 -10.45
CA LYS A 162 -1.83 -13.82 -9.24
C LYS A 162 -3.22 -13.24 -9.47
N PRO A 163 -4.07 -13.09 -8.43
CA PRO A 163 -5.26 -12.27 -8.50
C PRO A 163 -4.94 -10.86 -8.99
N ALA A 164 -5.78 -10.27 -9.86
CA ALA A 164 -5.55 -8.92 -10.36
C ALA A 164 -5.73 -7.87 -9.26
N ALA A 165 -6.75 -8.04 -8.42
CA ALA A 165 -7.07 -7.18 -7.29
C ALA A 165 -7.12 -8.00 -6.01
N ASP A 166 -6.05 -7.98 -5.23
CA ASP A 166 -5.96 -8.56 -3.87
C ASP A 166 -4.62 -8.18 -3.23
N GLY A 167 -4.53 -8.33 -1.89
CA GLY A 167 -3.34 -8.07 -1.07
C GLY A 167 -2.63 -9.37 -0.61
N SER A 168 -1.56 -9.20 0.19
CA SER A 168 -0.87 -10.26 0.96
C SER A 168 -0.36 -11.48 0.19
N SER A 169 -0.19 -11.40 -1.12
CA SER A 169 0.33 -12.51 -1.95
C SER A 169 -0.52 -13.79 -1.88
N PHE A 170 -1.80 -13.72 -1.47
CA PHE A 170 -2.70 -14.86 -1.55
C PHE A 170 -2.99 -15.22 -3.01
N GLY A 171 -2.99 -16.52 -3.31
CA GLY A 171 -3.23 -17.02 -4.67
C GLY A 171 -2.09 -16.74 -5.67
N VAL A 172 -0.95 -16.21 -5.23
CA VAL A 172 0.23 -15.98 -6.07
C VAL A 172 1.00 -17.28 -6.27
N SER A 173 1.35 -17.59 -7.50
CA SER A 173 2.15 -18.76 -7.88
C SER A 173 3.23 -18.40 -8.88
N LYS A 174 4.47 -18.85 -8.65
CA LYS A 174 5.55 -18.80 -9.64
C LYS A 174 5.48 -20.04 -10.51
N VAL A 175 5.20 -19.87 -11.78
CA VAL A 175 5.08 -20.92 -12.81
C VAL A 175 6.41 -21.05 -13.52
N LYS A 176 7.11 -22.17 -13.33
CA LYS A 176 8.45 -22.41 -13.88
C LYS A 176 8.42 -23.04 -15.28
N ASN A 177 7.34 -23.75 -15.58
CA ASN A 177 7.09 -24.38 -16.88
C ASN A 177 5.59 -24.40 -17.15
N ILE A 178 5.22 -24.63 -18.40
CA ILE A 178 3.84 -24.49 -18.87
C ILE A 178 2.86 -25.46 -18.17
N ASP A 179 3.32 -26.64 -17.78
CA ASP A 179 2.46 -27.66 -17.12
C ASP A 179 1.92 -27.16 -15.75
N GLN A 180 2.58 -26.18 -15.16
CA GLN A 180 2.19 -25.56 -13.88
C GLN A 180 1.16 -24.44 -14.06
N LEU A 181 0.90 -23.95 -15.29
CA LEU A 181 0.04 -22.81 -15.54
C LEU A 181 -1.40 -23.08 -15.14
N ALA A 182 -2.01 -24.14 -15.64
CA ALA A 182 -3.39 -24.48 -15.33
C ALA A 182 -3.66 -24.72 -13.83
N PRO A 183 -2.80 -25.45 -13.07
CA PRO A 183 -2.88 -25.51 -11.61
C PRO A 183 -2.82 -24.14 -10.93
N ALA A 184 -1.90 -23.26 -11.34
CA ALA A 184 -1.72 -21.93 -10.76
C ALA A 184 -2.95 -21.02 -11.02
N LEU A 185 -3.50 -21.05 -12.23
CA LEU A 185 -4.74 -20.35 -12.57
C LEU A 185 -5.91 -20.79 -11.70
N ARG A 186 -6.07 -22.12 -11.46
CA ARG A 186 -7.12 -22.61 -10.56
C ARG A 186 -7.00 -22.03 -9.15
N VAL A 187 -5.78 -21.95 -8.60
CA VAL A 187 -5.52 -21.38 -7.27
C VAL A 187 -5.87 -19.89 -7.24
N ALA A 188 -5.41 -19.11 -8.23
CA ALA A 188 -5.67 -17.69 -8.31
C ALA A 188 -7.17 -17.38 -8.51
N PHE A 189 -7.87 -18.15 -9.35
CA PHE A 189 -9.31 -18.03 -9.55
C PHE A 189 -10.17 -18.43 -8.34
N MET A 190 -9.60 -19.07 -7.32
CA MET A 190 -10.31 -19.25 -6.03
C MET A 190 -10.43 -17.95 -5.25
N GLN A 191 -9.55 -16.99 -5.51
CA GLN A 191 -9.48 -15.70 -4.80
C GLN A 191 -10.17 -14.55 -5.58
N SER A 192 -10.14 -14.59 -6.92
CA SER A 192 -10.63 -13.49 -7.76
C SER A 192 -11.25 -14.02 -9.05
N ASP A 193 -12.17 -13.25 -9.65
CA ASP A 193 -12.71 -13.53 -10.98
C ASP A 193 -11.78 -13.02 -12.10
N GLU A 194 -10.79 -12.21 -11.77
CA GLU A 194 -9.77 -11.71 -12.68
C GLU A 194 -8.39 -12.10 -12.18
N VAL A 195 -7.59 -12.72 -13.05
CA VAL A 195 -6.26 -13.23 -12.76
C VAL A 195 -5.26 -12.62 -13.74
N MET A 196 -4.16 -12.08 -13.22
CA MET A 196 -3.06 -11.56 -13.99
C MET A 196 -1.95 -12.60 -14.11
N ILE A 197 -1.51 -12.87 -15.33
CA ILE A 197 -0.27 -13.60 -15.61
C ILE A 197 0.78 -12.58 -15.97
N GLU A 198 1.90 -12.57 -15.27
CA GLU A 198 2.93 -11.54 -15.38
C GLU A 198 4.29 -12.14 -15.66
N ALA A 199 5.03 -11.55 -16.60
CA ALA A 199 6.40 -11.95 -16.90
C ALA A 199 7.30 -11.79 -15.68
N PHE A 200 8.18 -12.75 -15.44
CA PHE A 200 9.16 -12.68 -14.35
C PHE A 200 10.20 -11.59 -14.63
N MET A 201 10.45 -10.78 -13.64
CA MET A 201 11.52 -9.77 -13.65
C MET A 201 12.64 -10.26 -12.72
N ASP A 202 13.80 -10.58 -13.30
CA ASP A 202 14.99 -10.96 -12.52
C ASP A 202 15.77 -9.71 -12.10
N GLY A 203 15.97 -9.54 -10.79
CA GLY A 203 16.67 -8.37 -10.27
C GLY A 203 16.59 -8.22 -8.76
N MET A 204 17.13 -7.10 -8.29
CA MET A 204 17.07 -6.71 -6.89
C MET A 204 15.71 -6.09 -6.58
N GLU A 205 15.01 -6.63 -5.60
CA GLU A 205 13.75 -6.06 -5.10
C GLU A 205 14.03 -4.93 -4.11
N ILE A 206 13.41 -3.79 -4.33
CA ILE A 206 13.47 -2.64 -3.42
C ILE A 206 12.09 -2.06 -3.19
N SER A 207 11.93 -1.42 -2.05
CA SER A 207 10.72 -0.74 -1.61
C SER A 207 11.04 0.70 -1.24
N GLN A 208 10.28 1.69 -1.74
CA GLN A 208 10.54 3.10 -1.48
C GLN A 208 9.28 3.88 -1.14
N GLY A 209 9.31 4.53 0.02
CA GLY A 209 8.24 5.42 0.47
C GLY A 209 8.41 6.85 -0.02
N VAL A 210 7.27 7.53 -0.18
CA VAL A 210 7.19 8.93 -0.60
C VAL A 210 5.95 9.58 -0.02
N TYR A 211 6.05 10.87 0.32
CA TYR A 211 4.89 11.74 0.50
C TYR A 211 5.18 13.13 -0.02
N LYS A 212 4.13 13.84 -0.40
CA LYS A 212 4.21 15.25 -0.80
C LYS A 212 3.14 16.07 -0.08
N THR A 213 3.50 17.32 0.18
CA THR A 213 2.58 18.37 0.65
C THR A 213 2.67 19.55 -0.29
N LYS A 214 1.87 20.59 -0.07
CA LYS A 214 1.97 21.84 -0.84
C LYS A 214 3.37 22.45 -0.81
N ASP A 215 4.12 22.21 0.27
CA ASP A 215 5.42 22.87 0.53
C ASP A 215 6.61 21.92 0.44
N LYS A 216 6.40 20.60 0.42
CA LYS A 216 7.47 19.59 0.52
C LYS A 216 7.24 18.43 -0.44
N ALA A 217 8.33 17.90 -0.98
CA ALA A 217 8.36 16.60 -1.65
C ALA A 217 9.47 15.77 -0.97
N VAL A 218 9.10 14.69 -0.31
CA VAL A 218 10.01 13.85 0.46
C VAL A 218 9.94 12.42 -0.08
N VAL A 219 11.03 11.96 -0.64
CA VAL A 219 11.24 10.56 -1.04
C VAL A 219 12.23 9.97 -0.05
N PHE A 220 11.84 8.90 0.64
CA PHE A 220 12.69 8.27 1.64
C PHE A 220 13.81 7.43 1.00
N PRO A 221 14.89 7.09 1.73
CA PRO A 221 15.82 6.07 1.30
C PRO A 221 15.10 4.74 1.03
N ALA A 222 15.43 4.06 -0.07
CA ALA A 222 14.83 2.77 -0.38
C ALA A 222 15.31 1.68 0.58
N THR A 223 14.48 0.66 0.79
CA THR A 223 14.80 -0.59 1.49
C THR A 223 15.02 -1.69 0.46
N GLU A 224 16.13 -2.40 0.51
CA GLU A 224 16.36 -3.64 -0.24
C GLU A 224 15.70 -4.81 0.50
N VAL A 225 15.00 -5.65 -0.25
CA VAL A 225 14.34 -6.85 0.24
C VAL A 225 15.14 -8.06 -0.20
N VAL A 226 15.84 -8.69 0.75
CA VAL A 226 16.65 -9.90 0.47
C VAL A 226 15.91 -11.12 1.00
N THR A 227 15.47 -11.98 0.13
CA THR A 227 14.79 -13.23 0.50
C THR A 227 15.59 -14.42 0.06
N SER A 228 15.65 -15.44 0.92
CA SER A 228 16.14 -16.78 0.54
C SER A 228 15.06 -17.62 -0.17
N ASN A 229 13.82 -17.14 -0.16
CA ASN A 229 12.69 -17.79 -0.83
C ASN A 229 12.69 -17.46 -2.33
N GLU A 230 11.93 -18.23 -3.10
CA GLU A 230 11.81 -17.99 -4.56
C GLU A 230 11.18 -16.65 -4.91
N PHE A 231 10.45 -16.03 -3.97
CA PHE A 231 9.89 -14.67 -4.04
C PHE A 231 9.44 -14.22 -2.65
N PHE A 232 9.11 -12.93 -2.52
CA PHE A 232 8.62 -12.31 -1.28
C PHE A 232 7.14 -12.68 -1.04
N ASP A 233 6.88 -13.90 -0.58
CA ASP A 233 5.55 -14.42 -0.28
C ASP A 233 5.04 -14.01 1.11
N TYR A 234 3.80 -14.42 1.43
CA TYR A 234 3.17 -14.16 2.73
C TYR A 234 4.03 -14.65 3.91
N ASN A 235 4.62 -15.84 3.80
CA ASN A 235 5.46 -16.39 4.86
C ASN A 235 6.75 -15.60 5.02
N ALA A 236 7.34 -15.14 3.93
CA ALA A 236 8.50 -14.27 3.94
C ALA A 236 8.18 -12.91 4.60
N LYS A 237 7.01 -12.34 4.31
CA LYS A 237 6.57 -11.04 4.86
C LYS A 237 6.38 -11.05 6.39
N TYR A 238 5.89 -12.16 6.97
CA TYR A 238 5.45 -12.18 8.37
C TYR A 238 6.22 -13.13 9.29
N ASN A 239 7.05 -14.04 8.74
CA ASN A 239 7.77 -15.05 9.53
C ASN A 239 9.28 -14.83 9.63
N GLY A 240 9.77 -13.63 9.31
CA GLY A 240 11.19 -13.25 9.51
C GLY A 240 12.18 -13.95 8.59
N GLN A 241 11.74 -14.41 7.40
CA GLN A 241 12.60 -15.05 6.39
C GLN A 241 13.18 -14.06 5.37
N VAL A 242 13.16 -12.78 5.71
CA VAL A 242 13.61 -11.69 4.85
C VAL A 242 14.58 -10.81 5.63
N GLU A 243 15.67 -10.45 4.99
CA GLU A 243 16.56 -9.39 5.46
C GLU A 243 16.17 -8.08 4.76
N GLU A 244 15.89 -7.06 5.56
CA GLU A 244 15.53 -5.71 5.11
C GLU A 244 16.72 -4.78 5.32
N ILE A 245 17.26 -4.21 4.25
CA ILE A 245 18.45 -3.37 4.31
C ILE A 245 18.08 -1.94 3.89
N THR A 246 18.12 -1.02 4.86
CA THR A 246 17.82 0.40 4.63
C THR A 246 19.00 1.27 5.08
N PRO A 247 19.61 2.08 4.20
CA PRO A 247 19.37 2.23 2.75
C PRO A 247 19.75 0.98 1.92
N ALA A 248 19.05 0.78 0.81
CA ALA A 248 19.31 -0.31 -0.13
C ALA A 248 20.73 -0.21 -0.74
N ARG A 249 21.35 -1.35 -1.00
CA ARG A 249 22.72 -1.48 -1.54
C ARG A 249 22.74 -1.26 -3.06
N MET A 250 22.58 -0.02 -3.49
CA MET A 250 22.62 0.36 -4.91
C MET A 250 23.57 1.53 -5.14
N SER A 251 23.95 1.79 -6.40
CA SER A 251 24.75 2.96 -6.73
C SER A 251 24.00 4.27 -6.49
N ASP A 252 24.71 5.36 -6.20
CA ASP A 252 24.11 6.68 -6.03
C ASP A 252 23.33 7.13 -7.29
N GLU A 253 23.79 6.72 -8.49
CA GLU A 253 23.09 7.00 -9.73
C GLU A 253 21.74 6.30 -9.78
N THR A 254 21.72 5.00 -9.46
CA THR A 254 20.49 4.21 -9.44
C THR A 254 19.53 4.73 -8.37
N ALA A 255 20.02 5.02 -7.16
CA ALA A 255 19.21 5.58 -6.09
C ALA A 255 18.54 6.90 -6.48
N LYS A 256 19.25 7.82 -7.15
CA LYS A 256 18.69 9.08 -7.67
C LYS A 256 17.63 8.83 -8.74
N ARG A 257 17.85 7.88 -9.63
CA ARG A 257 16.88 7.53 -10.68
C ARG A 257 15.61 6.91 -10.11
N VAL A 258 15.73 6.01 -9.14
CA VAL A 258 14.58 5.42 -8.43
C VAL A 258 13.80 6.51 -7.71
N ALA A 259 14.48 7.39 -6.96
CA ALA A 259 13.80 8.48 -6.25
C ALA A 259 13.06 9.44 -7.20
N ALA A 260 13.64 9.75 -8.36
CA ALA A 260 13.00 10.57 -9.38
C ALA A 260 11.76 9.88 -9.97
N GLU A 261 11.83 8.57 -10.24
CA GLU A 261 10.72 7.78 -10.75
C GLU A 261 9.60 7.65 -9.71
N THR A 262 9.95 7.39 -8.44
CA THR A 262 9.03 7.37 -7.30
C THR A 262 8.27 8.69 -7.16
N SER A 263 9.00 9.81 -7.21
CA SER A 263 8.40 11.15 -7.18
C SER A 263 7.47 11.40 -8.37
N ARG A 264 7.86 10.94 -9.58
CA ARG A 264 7.08 11.08 -10.80
C ARG A 264 5.80 10.24 -10.76
N ILE A 265 5.87 8.99 -10.30
CA ILE A 265 4.68 8.13 -10.15
C ILE A 265 3.70 8.75 -9.18
N TYR A 266 4.17 9.31 -8.06
CA TYR A 266 3.32 10.02 -7.10
C TYR A 266 2.52 11.13 -7.77
N ASP A 267 3.16 11.94 -8.64
CA ASP A 267 2.49 13.03 -9.36
C ASP A 267 1.51 12.52 -10.43
N ILE A 268 1.89 11.48 -11.19
CA ILE A 268 1.02 10.87 -12.21
C ILE A 268 -0.28 10.36 -11.60
N LEU A 269 -0.20 9.77 -10.41
CA LEU A 269 -1.37 9.24 -9.70
C LEU A 269 -2.17 10.33 -8.98
N HIS A 270 -1.65 11.54 -8.83
CA HIS A 270 -2.20 12.53 -7.89
C HIS A 270 -2.37 11.94 -6.49
N ALA A 271 -1.38 11.17 -6.04
CA ALA A 271 -1.42 10.51 -4.75
C ALA A 271 -1.44 11.52 -3.59
N ASN A 272 -1.95 11.11 -2.45
CA ASN A 272 -1.97 11.87 -1.21
C ASN A 272 -1.48 10.99 -0.05
N GLY A 273 -0.93 11.62 1.01
CA GLY A 273 -0.36 10.89 2.14
C GLY A 273 0.94 10.15 1.81
N ILE A 274 1.24 9.14 2.59
CA ILE A 274 2.41 8.27 2.35
C ILE A 274 1.99 7.09 1.48
N ILE A 275 2.69 6.92 0.36
CA ILE A 275 2.60 5.69 -0.43
C ILE A 275 3.96 4.99 -0.44
N ARG A 276 3.94 3.68 -0.69
CA ARG A 276 5.13 2.85 -0.89
C ARG A 276 5.06 2.24 -2.28
N ILE A 277 6.14 2.37 -3.03
CA ILE A 277 6.27 1.81 -4.36
C ILE A 277 7.37 0.75 -4.32
N ASP A 278 7.04 -0.44 -4.78
CA ASP A 278 7.95 -1.57 -4.83
C ASP A 278 8.45 -1.74 -6.27
N TYR A 279 9.75 -2.05 -6.42
CA TYR A 279 10.43 -2.11 -7.71
C TYR A 279 11.31 -3.36 -7.82
N ILE A 280 11.52 -3.81 -9.05
CA ILE A 280 12.58 -4.74 -9.40
C ILE A 280 13.64 -3.98 -10.24
N ILE A 281 14.87 -3.93 -9.72
CA ILE A 281 16.01 -3.35 -10.43
C ILE A 281 16.72 -4.48 -11.19
N SER A 282 16.41 -4.58 -12.47
CA SER A 282 17.01 -5.56 -13.38
C SER A 282 18.20 -4.97 -14.14
N LYS A 283 18.90 -5.79 -14.94
CA LYS A 283 19.98 -5.34 -15.84
C LYS A 283 19.52 -5.47 -17.30
N ASP A 284 19.82 -4.47 -18.12
CA ASP A 284 19.70 -4.59 -19.56
C ASP A 284 20.89 -5.37 -20.16
N LYS A 285 20.88 -5.53 -21.49
CA LYS A 285 21.94 -6.26 -22.22
C LYS A 285 23.34 -5.61 -22.12
N GLU A 286 23.38 -4.34 -21.73
CA GLU A 286 24.60 -3.55 -21.55
C GLU A 286 25.03 -3.52 -20.07
N GLY A 287 24.28 -4.20 -19.18
CA GLY A 287 24.54 -4.26 -17.74
C GLY A 287 24.06 -3.01 -16.98
N LYS A 288 23.30 -2.12 -17.62
CA LYS A 288 22.76 -0.91 -16.99
C LYS A 288 21.49 -1.23 -16.20
N ASP A 289 21.30 -0.57 -15.06
CA ASP A 289 20.12 -0.72 -14.22
C ASP A 289 18.85 -0.26 -14.94
N VAL A 290 17.85 -1.13 -14.91
CA VAL A 290 16.48 -0.88 -15.39
C VAL A 290 15.55 -0.91 -14.20
N ILE A 291 14.82 0.18 -13.99
CA ILE A 291 13.86 0.33 -12.88
C ILE A 291 12.50 -0.14 -13.41
N ASN A 292 11.97 -1.21 -12.83
CA ASN A 292 10.65 -1.72 -13.17
C ASN A 292 9.75 -1.60 -11.94
N MET A 293 8.64 -0.89 -12.06
CA MET A 293 7.64 -0.80 -11.01
C MET A 293 6.92 -2.14 -10.88
N LEU A 294 6.76 -2.63 -9.65
CA LEU A 294 6.13 -3.91 -9.32
C LEU A 294 4.72 -3.71 -8.77
N GLU A 295 4.58 -2.94 -7.70
CA GLU A 295 3.28 -2.63 -7.08
C GLU A 295 3.33 -1.31 -6.30
N ILE A 296 2.16 -0.77 -5.94
CA ILE A 296 2.01 0.44 -5.14
C ILE A 296 1.08 0.14 -3.96
N ASN A 297 1.52 0.53 -2.76
CA ASN A 297 0.77 0.39 -1.53
C ASN A 297 0.41 1.79 -1.02
N THR A 298 -0.86 2.11 -0.95
CA THR A 298 -1.38 3.43 -0.56
C THR A 298 -1.66 3.53 0.94
N THR A 299 -1.76 2.40 1.63
CA THR A 299 -1.83 2.32 3.10
C THR A 299 -0.70 1.45 3.65
N PRO A 300 0.58 1.86 3.48
CA PRO A 300 1.71 1.03 3.87
C PRO A 300 1.74 0.75 5.37
N GLY A 301 2.31 -0.40 5.77
CA GLY A 301 2.43 -0.79 7.15
C GLY A 301 3.15 0.25 8.03
N MET A 302 2.62 0.49 9.23
CA MET A 302 3.07 1.53 10.15
C MET A 302 3.43 1.00 11.54
N THR A 303 3.84 -0.28 11.64
CA THR A 303 4.47 -0.79 12.87
C THR A 303 5.92 -0.27 12.97
N VAL A 304 6.53 -0.35 14.15
CA VAL A 304 7.92 0.12 14.37
C VAL A 304 8.93 -0.54 13.41
N THR A 305 8.65 -1.77 13.01
CA THR A 305 9.49 -2.58 12.11
C THR A 305 9.07 -2.52 10.64
N SER A 306 8.00 -1.82 10.29
CA SER A 306 7.57 -1.65 8.91
C SER A 306 8.53 -0.77 8.11
N PHE A 307 8.54 -0.91 6.78
CA PHE A 307 9.45 -0.19 5.87
C PHE A 307 9.39 1.33 6.06
N ILE A 308 8.18 1.92 6.10
CA ILE A 308 8.05 3.38 6.20
C ILE A 308 8.72 3.93 7.47
N PRO A 309 8.45 3.46 8.70
CA PRO A 309 9.16 3.91 9.89
C PRO A 309 10.67 3.67 9.84
N GLN A 310 11.15 2.58 9.23
CA GLN A 310 12.58 2.34 9.02
C GLN A 310 13.19 3.39 8.08
N GLN A 311 12.55 3.66 6.95
CA GLN A 311 13.00 4.61 5.94
C GLN A 311 12.99 6.06 6.47
N VAL A 312 11.97 6.43 7.26
CA VAL A 312 11.91 7.74 7.95
C VAL A 312 13.10 7.91 8.88
N ARG A 313 13.43 6.89 9.70
CA ARG A 313 14.62 6.91 10.57
C ARG A 313 15.92 7.01 9.77
N ALA A 314 16.05 6.23 8.68
CA ALA A 314 17.21 6.27 7.81
C ALA A 314 17.38 7.63 7.10
N ALA A 315 16.29 8.34 6.84
CA ALA A 315 16.30 9.71 6.33
C ALA A 315 16.68 10.77 7.41
N GLY A 316 16.87 10.37 8.67
CA GLY A 316 17.10 11.30 9.78
C GLY A 316 15.88 12.15 10.15
N LEU A 317 14.68 11.69 9.76
CA LEU A 317 13.41 12.38 10.03
C LEU A 317 12.73 11.81 11.28
N ASP A 318 11.88 12.64 11.90
CA ASP A 318 10.98 12.21 12.96
C ASP A 318 9.61 11.86 12.37
N ILE A 319 9.16 10.63 12.59
CA ILE A 319 7.87 10.14 12.12
C ILE A 319 6.68 10.98 12.63
N LYS A 320 6.77 11.53 13.83
CA LYS A 320 5.80 12.46 14.40
C LYS A 320 5.62 13.70 13.52
N ASN A 321 6.72 14.27 13.03
CA ASN A 321 6.70 15.43 12.15
C ASN A 321 6.16 15.07 10.76
N VAL A 322 6.52 13.91 10.22
CA VAL A 322 6.01 13.40 8.94
C VAL A 322 4.48 13.25 8.98
N LEU A 323 3.95 12.63 10.03
CA LEU A 323 2.50 12.49 10.20
C LEU A 323 1.81 13.86 10.35
N SER A 324 2.42 14.78 11.11
CA SER A 324 1.90 16.15 11.24
C SER A 324 1.91 16.91 9.91
N ASP A 325 2.95 16.77 9.10
CA ASP A 325 3.01 17.37 7.76
C ASP A 325 1.82 16.91 6.88
N ILE A 326 1.49 15.63 6.92
CA ILE A 326 0.41 15.03 6.14
C ILE A 326 -0.96 15.55 6.61
N VAL A 327 -1.22 15.50 7.92
CA VAL A 327 -2.48 15.98 8.49
C VAL A 327 -2.68 17.47 8.16
N GLU A 328 -1.69 18.30 8.50
CA GLU A 328 -1.82 19.75 8.34
C GLU A 328 -1.88 20.21 6.87
N ASN A 329 -1.39 19.39 5.93
CA ASN A 329 -1.49 19.68 4.51
C ASN A 329 -2.93 19.80 4.02
N GLN A 330 -3.88 19.12 4.67
CA GLN A 330 -5.30 19.14 4.30
C GLN A 330 -6.01 20.43 4.75
N PHE A 331 -5.41 21.16 5.69
CA PHE A 331 -6.01 22.37 6.28
C PHE A 331 -5.32 23.69 5.86
N LYS A 332 -4.39 23.62 4.87
CA LYS A 332 -3.69 24.78 4.31
C LYS A 332 -4.45 25.45 3.16
#